data_4505bdcdb15ec81e52cf56b006212d7c
#
_entry.id   4505bdcdb15ec81e52cf56b006212d7c
#
_cell.length_a   1.000
_cell.length_b   1.000
_cell.length_c   1.000
_cell.angle_alpha   90.00
_cell.angle_beta   90.00
_cell.angle_gamma   90.00
#
_symmetry.space_group_name_H-M   'P 1'
#
loop_
_entity.id
_entity.type
_entity.pdbx_description
1 polymer ?
#
loop_
_entity_poly.entity_id
_entity_poly.type
_entity_poly.pdbx_seq_one_letter_code
_entity_poly.pdbx_strand_id
1 'polypeptide(L)'
;MTAQVLVAQHVVAGYAPGLPIVQDASVEVGPGEIVTIVGPNGAGKSTLLKAIAGEVLFESGTILLDGRDVAGLPAHEMVRCGIGFVPQTGNVFTNLTVAENLVVGGHILPRAELKRRLARAYELTPFLGERRASTGRLLSGGQRQILAVARALMTDPKVIMLDEPTAGLAPRAAGEVFAHLRRLAGTGVAVLMVEQNAKAAIRASDRFYVLAQGRNRMQGRPQDLADDTAIGEAFLGRGKASS
;
A
#
# COMPACT_ATOMS: atom_id res chain seq x y z
N MET A 1 -11.85 -9.86 18.95
CA MET A 1 -11.42 -8.84 17.97
C MET A 1 -9.97 -9.15 17.66
N THR A 2 -9.63 -9.44 16.40
CA THR A 2 -8.23 -9.63 15.96
C THR A 2 -7.49 -8.30 16.13
N ALA A 3 -6.31 -8.32 16.74
CA ALA A 3 -5.50 -7.11 16.91
C ALA A 3 -5.16 -6.54 15.52
N GLN A 4 -5.40 -5.24 15.31
CA GLN A 4 -5.05 -4.55 14.07
C GLN A 4 -3.57 -4.20 14.09
N VAL A 5 -2.89 -4.33 12.93
CA VAL A 5 -1.49 -3.91 12.77
C VAL A 5 -1.41 -2.40 12.56
N LEU A 6 -2.27 -1.87 11.68
CA LEU A 6 -2.36 -0.44 11.40
C LEU A 6 -3.78 0.05 11.70
N VAL A 7 -3.89 1.14 12.44
CA VAL A 7 -5.15 1.85 12.70
C VAL A 7 -4.92 3.32 12.44
N ALA A 8 -5.59 3.88 11.45
CA ALA A 8 -5.64 5.31 11.20
C ALA A 8 -7.07 5.77 11.36
N GLN A 9 -7.33 6.75 12.24
CA GLN A 9 -8.68 7.21 12.58
C GLN A 9 -8.77 8.73 12.52
N HIS A 10 -9.83 9.21 11.87
CA HIS A 10 -10.16 10.62 11.76
C HIS A 10 -9.01 11.47 11.21
N VAL A 11 -8.25 10.91 10.25
CA VAL A 11 -7.07 11.56 9.68
C VAL A 11 -7.48 12.80 8.90
N VAL A 12 -6.82 13.92 9.23
CA VAL A 12 -6.86 15.18 8.48
C VAL A 12 -5.44 15.46 8.00
N ALA A 13 -5.26 15.60 6.69
CA ALA A 13 -3.93 15.75 6.10
C ALA A 13 -3.97 16.44 4.73
N GLY A 14 -2.86 17.08 4.35
CA GLY A 14 -2.74 17.77 3.08
C GLY A 14 -1.31 18.15 2.75
N TYR A 15 -1.14 18.99 1.73
CA TYR A 15 0.18 19.47 1.29
C TYR A 15 0.50 20.87 1.81
N ALA A 16 -0.49 21.60 2.35
CA ALA A 16 -0.31 22.93 2.92
C ALA A 16 -1.18 23.10 4.18
N PRO A 17 -0.72 23.85 5.19
CA PRO A 17 -1.46 24.08 6.43
C PRO A 17 -2.84 24.70 6.16
N GLY A 18 -3.89 24.16 6.81
CA GLY A 18 -5.25 24.67 6.69
C GLY A 18 -5.94 24.37 5.35
N LEU A 19 -5.31 23.59 4.46
CA LEU A 19 -5.87 23.14 3.20
C LEU A 19 -5.85 21.60 3.09
N PRO A 20 -6.61 20.91 3.95
CA PRO A 20 -6.59 19.46 3.97
C PRO A 20 -7.30 18.87 2.74
N ILE A 21 -6.64 17.88 2.11
CA ILE A 21 -7.22 17.05 1.05
C ILE A 21 -7.96 15.87 1.68
N VAL A 22 -7.38 15.27 2.72
CA VAL A 22 -8.03 14.28 3.58
C VAL A 22 -8.65 15.05 4.74
N GLN A 23 -9.96 14.97 4.90
CA GLN A 23 -10.72 15.79 5.84
C GLN A 23 -11.23 15.02 7.07
N ASP A 24 -11.43 13.71 6.94
CA ASP A 24 -11.86 12.80 7.98
C ASP A 24 -11.87 11.38 7.40
N ALA A 25 -10.71 10.76 7.33
CA ALA A 25 -10.59 9.41 6.79
C ALA A 25 -10.06 8.44 7.82
N SER A 26 -10.64 7.23 7.81
CA SER A 26 -10.25 6.14 8.70
C SER A 26 -10.01 4.87 7.92
N VAL A 27 -8.98 4.10 8.30
CA VAL A 27 -8.65 2.79 7.75
C VAL A 27 -7.96 1.95 8.79
N GLU A 28 -8.28 0.65 8.80
CA GLU A 28 -7.65 -0.33 9.68
C GLU A 28 -7.19 -1.52 8.84
N VAL A 29 -6.06 -2.12 9.22
CA VAL A 29 -5.51 -3.30 8.55
C VAL A 29 -5.04 -4.29 9.59
N GLY A 30 -5.52 -5.53 9.48
CA GLY A 30 -5.10 -6.66 10.32
C GLY A 30 -3.84 -7.35 9.78
N PRO A 31 -3.22 -8.25 10.59
CA PRO A 31 -2.08 -9.04 10.15
C PRO A 31 -2.49 -10.00 9.01
N GLY A 32 -1.70 -10.02 7.94
CA GLY A 32 -1.98 -10.87 6.77
C GLY A 32 -3.24 -10.50 5.98
N GLU A 33 -3.82 -9.32 6.25
CA GLU A 33 -5.00 -8.81 5.57
C GLU A 33 -4.60 -7.92 4.38
N ILE A 34 -5.36 -8.00 3.29
CA ILE A 34 -5.30 -7.04 2.18
C ILE A 34 -6.51 -6.11 2.28
N VAL A 35 -6.23 -4.84 2.51
CA VAL A 35 -7.23 -3.77 2.53
C VAL A 35 -7.01 -2.85 1.34
N THR A 36 -8.08 -2.53 0.63
CA THR A 36 -8.04 -1.62 -0.52
C THR A 36 -8.86 -0.37 -0.26
N ILE A 37 -8.30 0.79 -0.58
CA ILE A 37 -9.02 2.06 -0.65
C ILE A 37 -9.29 2.36 -2.12
N VAL A 38 -10.55 2.53 -2.48
CA VAL A 38 -10.98 2.92 -3.82
C VAL A 38 -11.73 4.24 -3.78
N GLY A 39 -11.92 4.89 -4.92
CA GLY A 39 -12.65 6.14 -5.03
C GLY A 39 -12.24 6.92 -6.28
N PRO A 40 -12.96 8.00 -6.63
CA PRO A 40 -12.67 8.81 -7.79
C PRO A 40 -11.28 9.48 -7.71
N ASN A 41 -10.83 10.00 -8.84
CA ASN A 41 -9.61 10.82 -8.88
C ASN A 41 -9.81 12.08 -8.02
N GLY A 42 -8.78 12.46 -7.28
CA GLY A 42 -8.87 13.60 -6.35
C GLY A 42 -9.61 13.31 -5.04
N ALA A 43 -10.04 12.07 -4.78
CA ALA A 43 -10.72 11.71 -3.53
C ALA A 43 -9.84 11.79 -2.27
N GLY A 44 -8.51 11.94 -2.41
CA GLY A 44 -7.57 11.97 -1.28
C GLY A 44 -6.90 10.63 -0.96
N LYS A 45 -7.09 9.59 -1.79
CA LYS A 45 -6.55 8.23 -1.55
C LYS A 45 -5.04 8.21 -1.36
N SER A 46 -4.28 8.69 -2.35
CA SER A 46 -2.81 8.75 -2.27
C SER A 46 -2.33 9.70 -1.17
N THR A 47 -3.09 10.77 -0.89
CA THR A 47 -2.79 11.70 0.21
C THR A 47 -2.94 11.02 1.56
N LEU A 48 -3.97 10.17 1.75
CA LEU A 48 -4.12 9.38 2.98
C LEU A 48 -2.96 8.41 3.17
N LEU A 49 -2.57 7.65 2.12
CA LEU A 49 -1.39 6.79 2.20
C LEU A 49 -0.13 7.56 2.55
N LYS A 50 0.11 8.69 1.90
CA LYS A 50 1.28 9.55 2.15
C LYS A 50 1.25 10.16 3.55
N ALA A 51 0.07 10.49 4.10
CA ALA A 51 -0.05 10.94 5.48
C ALA A 51 0.37 9.84 6.47
N ILE A 52 -0.10 8.61 6.25
CA ILE A 52 0.30 7.44 7.05
C ILE A 52 1.80 7.12 6.85
N ALA A 53 2.37 7.38 5.68
CA ALA A 53 3.80 7.20 5.40
C ALA A 53 4.70 8.33 5.94
N GLY A 54 4.12 9.43 6.44
CA GLY A 54 4.89 10.59 6.92
C GLY A 54 5.48 11.45 5.79
N GLU A 55 4.88 11.44 4.59
CA GLU A 55 5.34 12.19 3.40
C GLU A 55 4.59 13.49 3.15
N VAL A 56 3.48 13.73 3.86
CA VAL A 56 2.69 14.96 3.77
C VAL A 56 2.33 15.48 5.16
N LEU A 57 1.83 16.70 5.23
CA LEU A 57 1.46 17.32 6.48
C LEU A 57 0.28 16.57 7.11
N PHE A 58 0.49 16.04 8.30
CA PHE A 58 -0.54 15.51 9.17
C PHE A 58 -1.05 16.62 10.09
N GLU A 59 -2.35 16.90 10.08
CA GLU A 59 -2.94 18.00 10.89
C GLU A 59 -3.60 17.45 12.15
N SER A 60 -4.38 16.36 12.05
CA SER A 60 -5.06 15.75 13.19
C SER A 60 -5.51 14.32 12.91
N GLY A 61 -5.96 13.65 13.95
CA GLY A 61 -6.39 12.24 13.94
C GLY A 61 -5.45 11.37 14.76
N THR A 62 -5.51 10.05 14.53
CA THR A 62 -4.66 9.07 15.20
C THR A 62 -4.09 8.10 14.17
N ILE A 63 -2.82 7.73 14.27
CA ILE A 63 -2.19 6.68 13.49
C ILE A 63 -1.45 5.76 14.45
N LEU A 64 -1.97 4.55 14.64
CA LEU A 64 -1.36 3.53 15.50
C LEU A 64 -0.77 2.41 14.65
N LEU A 65 0.46 2.01 14.96
CA LEU A 65 1.11 0.81 14.43
C LEU A 65 1.42 -0.13 15.59
N ASP A 66 0.79 -1.31 15.60
CA ASP A 66 0.80 -2.24 16.73
C ASP A 66 0.47 -1.56 18.07
N GLY A 67 -0.51 -0.68 18.07
CA GLY A 67 -0.95 0.07 19.25
C GLY A 67 -0.04 1.23 19.67
N ARG A 68 1.10 1.45 18.99
CA ARG A 68 1.98 2.60 19.22
C ARG A 68 1.55 3.77 18.34
N ASP A 69 1.41 4.95 18.92
CA ASP A 69 1.16 6.18 18.17
C ASP A 69 2.38 6.57 17.34
N VAL A 70 2.18 6.72 16.05
CA VAL A 70 3.17 7.12 15.04
C VAL A 70 2.73 8.34 14.24
N ALA A 71 1.62 8.99 14.65
CA ALA A 71 1.08 10.14 13.93
C ALA A 71 2.11 11.27 13.80
N GLY A 72 2.22 11.84 12.61
CA GLY A 72 3.12 12.97 12.33
C GLY A 72 4.62 12.66 12.34
N LEU A 73 5.03 11.40 12.52
CA LEU A 73 6.43 11.03 12.37
C LEU A 73 6.89 11.19 10.91
N PRO A 74 8.13 11.61 10.65
CA PRO A 74 8.67 11.71 9.30
C PRO A 74 8.89 10.32 8.68
N ALA A 75 8.88 10.25 7.33
CA ALA A 75 8.93 9.00 6.58
C ALA A 75 10.07 8.05 6.99
N HIS A 76 11.26 8.55 7.28
CA HIS A 76 12.39 7.71 7.68
C HIS A 76 12.17 7.03 9.05
N GLU A 77 11.40 7.64 9.97
CA GLU A 77 11.01 7.03 11.24
C GLU A 77 9.85 6.05 11.04
N MET A 78 8.89 6.36 10.14
CA MET A 78 7.83 5.41 9.77
C MET A 78 8.40 4.10 9.25
N VAL A 79 9.46 4.14 8.41
CA VAL A 79 10.16 2.93 7.94
C VAL A 79 10.76 2.16 9.11
N ARG A 80 11.38 2.83 10.09
CA ARG A 80 11.95 2.19 11.29
C ARG A 80 10.87 1.58 12.19
N CYS A 81 9.68 2.15 12.21
CA CYS A 81 8.55 1.60 12.95
C CYS A 81 7.95 0.35 12.28
N GLY A 82 8.23 0.11 10.99
CA GLY A 82 7.76 -1.05 10.25
C GLY A 82 6.70 -0.74 9.19
N ILE A 83 6.70 0.47 8.64
CA ILE A 83 5.88 0.83 7.49
C ILE A 83 6.73 0.77 6.22
N GLY A 84 6.32 -0.05 5.25
CA GLY A 84 6.85 -0.06 3.89
C GLY A 84 5.94 0.75 2.97
N PHE A 85 6.50 1.62 2.11
CA PHE A 85 5.71 2.39 1.15
C PHE A 85 6.25 2.22 -0.27
N VAL A 86 5.35 1.95 -1.21
CA VAL A 86 5.61 1.83 -2.65
C VAL A 86 4.81 2.90 -3.38
N PRO A 87 5.45 3.98 -3.83
CA PRO A 87 4.76 5.03 -4.58
C PRO A 87 4.36 4.56 -5.99
N GLN A 88 3.40 5.24 -6.60
CA GLN A 88 2.90 4.94 -7.94
C GLN A 88 3.99 5.00 -9.01
N THR A 89 4.90 5.97 -8.92
CA THR A 89 5.98 6.22 -9.90
C THR A 89 7.33 6.29 -9.23
N GLY A 90 8.42 6.09 -10.00
CA GLY A 90 9.78 6.15 -9.45
C GLY A 90 10.11 5.04 -8.46
N ASN A 91 9.31 3.99 -8.41
CA ASN A 91 9.38 2.92 -7.42
C ASN A 91 10.49 1.87 -7.70
N VAL A 92 11.18 1.95 -8.86
CA VAL A 92 12.32 1.09 -9.24
C VAL A 92 13.40 1.94 -9.88
N PHE A 93 14.65 1.69 -9.51
CA PHE A 93 15.82 2.26 -10.19
C PHE A 93 16.10 1.46 -11.46
N THR A 94 15.61 1.96 -12.59
CA THR A 94 15.63 1.23 -13.87
C THR A 94 17.03 0.96 -14.41
N ASN A 95 18.02 1.78 -14.06
CA ASN A 95 19.42 1.64 -14.46
C ASN A 95 20.23 0.68 -13.55
N LEU A 96 19.72 0.37 -12.37
CA LEU A 96 20.29 -0.60 -11.44
C LEU A 96 19.78 -2.01 -11.76
N THR A 97 20.58 -3.00 -11.43
CA THR A 97 20.17 -4.41 -11.48
C THR A 97 19.08 -4.72 -10.44
N VAL A 98 18.41 -5.85 -10.59
CA VAL A 98 17.47 -6.37 -9.58
C VAL A 98 18.15 -6.49 -8.21
N ALA A 99 19.36 -7.06 -8.16
CA ALA A 99 20.11 -7.20 -6.92
C ALA A 99 20.42 -5.85 -6.28
N GLU A 100 20.90 -4.87 -7.07
CA GLU A 100 21.20 -3.51 -6.57
C GLU A 100 19.94 -2.79 -6.09
N ASN A 101 18.80 -2.92 -6.77
CA ASN A 101 17.52 -2.38 -6.31
C ASN A 101 17.15 -2.91 -4.92
N LEU A 102 17.31 -4.22 -4.68
CA LEU A 102 17.04 -4.83 -3.37
C LEU A 102 18.05 -4.35 -2.32
N VAL A 103 19.34 -4.26 -2.65
CA VAL A 103 20.38 -3.74 -1.75
C VAL A 103 20.07 -2.31 -1.32
N VAL A 104 19.65 -1.45 -2.25
CA VAL A 104 19.20 -0.07 -1.92
C VAL A 104 18.00 -0.09 -0.97
N GLY A 105 17.02 -0.99 -1.16
CA GLY A 105 15.89 -1.14 -0.24
C GLY A 105 16.30 -1.50 1.19
N GLY A 106 17.40 -2.24 1.33
CA GLY A 106 17.95 -2.66 2.64
C GLY A 106 19.17 -1.86 3.10
N HIS A 107 19.45 -0.67 2.57
CA HIS A 107 20.67 0.09 2.82
C HIS A 107 20.93 0.45 4.30
N ILE A 108 19.87 0.51 5.11
CA ILE A 108 19.94 0.78 6.55
C ILE A 108 20.28 -0.47 7.39
N LEU A 109 20.29 -1.65 6.78
CA LEU A 109 20.47 -2.92 7.48
C LEU A 109 21.95 -3.27 7.66
N PRO A 110 22.33 -3.91 8.78
CA PRO A 110 23.63 -4.53 8.91
C PRO A 110 23.87 -5.58 7.81
N ARG A 111 25.13 -5.75 7.39
CA ARG A 111 25.52 -6.63 6.26
C ARG A 111 24.98 -8.08 6.38
N ALA A 112 25.00 -8.64 7.59
CA ALA A 112 24.49 -9.99 7.83
C ALA A 112 22.98 -10.07 7.63
N GLU A 113 22.24 -9.07 8.11
CA GLU A 113 20.79 -8.98 7.94
C GLU A 113 20.43 -8.75 6.48
N LEU A 114 21.09 -7.84 5.79
CA LEU A 114 20.88 -7.60 4.37
C LEU A 114 21.01 -8.90 3.56
N LYS A 115 22.03 -9.74 3.85
CA LYS A 115 22.21 -11.03 3.18
C LYS A 115 21.03 -11.97 3.42
N ARG A 116 20.50 -12.02 4.65
CA ARG A 116 19.31 -12.84 4.98
C ARG A 116 18.07 -12.34 4.24
N ARG A 117 17.87 -11.02 4.19
CA ARG A 117 16.72 -10.41 3.51
C ARG A 117 16.77 -10.61 2.01
N LEU A 118 17.93 -10.51 1.39
CA LEU A 118 18.12 -10.84 -0.03
C LEU A 118 17.74 -12.31 -0.33
N ALA A 119 18.21 -13.27 0.48
CA ALA A 119 17.84 -14.66 0.32
C ALA A 119 16.31 -14.85 0.41
N ARG A 120 15.67 -14.29 1.44
CA ARG A 120 14.21 -14.33 1.61
C ARG A 120 13.46 -13.68 0.45
N ALA A 121 13.93 -12.54 -0.08
CA ALA A 121 13.31 -11.89 -1.23
C ALA A 121 13.32 -12.80 -2.47
N TYR A 122 14.41 -13.53 -2.71
CA TYR A 122 14.50 -14.49 -3.80
C TYR A 122 13.65 -15.75 -3.58
N GLU A 123 13.51 -16.22 -2.34
CA GLU A 123 12.60 -17.31 -2.00
C GLU A 123 11.14 -16.95 -2.24
N LEU A 124 10.71 -15.75 -1.79
CA LEU A 124 9.35 -15.26 -1.99
C LEU A 124 9.05 -14.93 -3.46
N THR A 125 10.08 -14.60 -4.23
CA THR A 125 9.94 -14.14 -5.61
C THR A 125 11.06 -14.71 -6.48
N PRO A 126 11.00 -16.02 -6.86
CA PRO A 126 12.09 -16.76 -7.51
C PRO A 126 12.61 -16.09 -8.80
N PHE A 127 11.72 -15.49 -9.63
CA PHE A 127 12.14 -14.85 -10.86
C PHE A 127 13.11 -13.66 -10.63
N LEU A 128 13.06 -13.01 -9.44
CA LEU A 128 14.03 -11.97 -9.09
C LEU A 128 15.43 -12.56 -8.88
N GLY A 129 15.51 -13.77 -8.33
CA GLY A 129 16.76 -14.51 -8.20
C GLY A 129 17.35 -14.89 -9.56
N GLU A 130 16.52 -15.40 -10.47
CA GLU A 130 16.90 -15.75 -11.84
C GLU A 130 17.38 -14.54 -12.64
N ARG A 131 16.79 -13.37 -12.40
CA ARG A 131 17.10 -12.11 -13.08
C ARG A 131 17.93 -11.14 -12.27
N ARG A 132 18.61 -11.59 -11.21
CA ARG A 132 19.36 -10.73 -10.28
C ARG A 132 20.36 -9.78 -10.93
N ALA A 133 20.97 -10.19 -12.05
CA ALA A 133 21.93 -9.39 -12.82
C ALA A 133 21.26 -8.53 -13.92
N SER A 134 19.95 -8.71 -14.18
CA SER A 134 19.23 -7.91 -15.19
C SER A 134 18.93 -6.54 -14.61
N THR A 135 19.06 -5.48 -15.44
CA THR A 135 18.67 -4.12 -15.05
C THR A 135 17.15 -3.98 -15.02
N GLY A 136 16.64 -3.10 -14.13
CA GLY A 136 15.20 -2.87 -13.96
C GLY A 136 14.48 -2.48 -15.26
N ARG A 137 15.15 -1.82 -16.20
CA ARG A 137 14.59 -1.46 -17.50
C ARG A 137 14.22 -2.66 -18.38
N LEU A 138 14.86 -3.82 -18.17
CA LEU A 138 14.61 -5.05 -18.94
C LEU A 138 13.42 -5.86 -18.39
N LEU A 139 12.86 -5.45 -17.27
CA LEU A 139 11.68 -6.08 -16.67
C LEU A 139 10.39 -5.56 -17.32
N SER A 140 9.36 -6.41 -17.40
CA SER A 140 8.01 -5.97 -17.75
C SER A 140 7.43 -5.02 -16.69
N GLY A 141 6.33 -4.31 -16.99
CA GLY A 141 5.65 -3.45 -16.01
C GLY A 141 5.28 -4.18 -14.72
N GLY A 142 4.63 -5.34 -14.82
CA GLY A 142 4.28 -6.16 -13.66
C GLY A 142 5.51 -6.66 -12.90
N GLN A 143 6.56 -7.08 -13.59
CA GLN A 143 7.82 -7.50 -12.96
C GLN A 143 8.51 -6.35 -12.23
N ARG A 144 8.47 -5.11 -12.79
CA ARG A 144 8.98 -3.93 -12.08
C ARG A 144 8.18 -3.65 -10.82
N GLN A 145 6.84 -3.78 -10.88
CA GLN A 145 6.00 -3.57 -9.71
C GLN A 145 6.30 -4.58 -8.59
N ILE A 146 6.48 -5.86 -8.95
CA ILE A 146 6.87 -6.89 -7.98
C ILE A 146 8.27 -6.61 -7.42
N LEU A 147 9.22 -6.11 -8.22
CA LEU A 147 10.54 -5.68 -7.72
C LEU A 147 10.41 -4.50 -6.74
N ALA A 148 9.53 -3.53 -7.01
CA ALA A 148 9.27 -2.41 -6.10
C ALA A 148 8.72 -2.89 -4.74
N VAL A 149 7.78 -3.83 -4.76
CA VAL A 149 7.26 -4.50 -3.56
C VAL A 149 8.40 -5.21 -2.80
N ALA A 150 9.18 -6.04 -3.50
CA ALA A 150 10.30 -6.76 -2.88
C ALA A 150 11.35 -5.81 -2.28
N ARG A 151 11.60 -4.66 -2.91
CA ARG A 151 12.48 -3.63 -2.38
C ARG A 151 11.96 -3.03 -1.07
N ALA A 152 10.67 -2.73 -0.99
CA ALA A 152 10.04 -2.22 0.23
C ALA A 152 10.04 -3.27 1.37
N LEU A 153 10.00 -4.56 1.04
CA LEU A 153 10.06 -5.66 2.00
C LEU A 153 11.45 -5.87 2.60
N MET A 154 12.51 -5.27 2.07
CA MET A 154 13.87 -5.45 2.59
C MET A 154 14.01 -5.00 4.04
N THR A 155 13.22 -4.03 4.50
CA THR A 155 13.21 -3.54 5.89
C THR A 155 12.34 -4.36 6.84
N ASP A 156 11.72 -5.47 6.37
CA ASP A 156 10.79 -6.32 7.12
C ASP A 156 9.60 -5.54 7.70
N PRO A 157 8.86 -4.84 6.88
CA PRO A 157 7.75 -4.04 7.38
C PRO A 157 6.61 -4.91 7.91
N LYS A 158 5.89 -4.42 8.91
CA LYS A 158 4.66 -5.01 9.45
C LYS A 158 3.48 -4.78 8.52
N VAL A 159 3.47 -3.62 7.86
CA VAL A 159 2.50 -3.23 6.84
C VAL A 159 3.22 -2.67 5.62
N ILE A 160 2.80 -3.10 4.43
CA ILE A 160 3.22 -2.51 3.16
C ILE A 160 2.06 -1.72 2.57
N MET A 161 2.34 -0.49 2.18
CA MET A 161 1.37 0.40 1.56
C MET A 161 1.74 0.65 0.10
N LEU A 162 0.75 0.56 -0.81
CA LEU A 162 0.98 0.67 -2.25
C LEU A 162 0.04 1.70 -2.86
N ASP A 163 0.62 2.64 -3.58
CA ASP A 163 -0.12 3.67 -4.31
C ASP A 163 -0.29 3.25 -5.77
N GLU A 164 -1.51 2.85 -6.15
CA GLU A 164 -1.91 2.38 -7.48
C GLU A 164 -0.96 1.34 -8.11
N PRO A 165 -0.73 0.19 -7.43
CA PRO A 165 0.26 -0.80 -7.88
C PRO A 165 -0.03 -1.41 -9.24
N THR A 166 -1.25 -1.31 -9.76
CA THR A 166 -1.60 -1.87 -11.07
C THR A 166 -1.85 -0.82 -12.15
N ALA A 167 -1.62 0.46 -11.86
CA ALA A 167 -1.83 1.54 -12.83
C ALA A 167 -1.02 1.32 -14.12
N GLY A 168 -1.68 1.45 -15.26
CA GLY A 168 -1.05 1.30 -16.58
C GLY A 168 -0.63 -0.13 -16.97
N LEU A 169 -0.95 -1.13 -16.15
CA LEU A 169 -0.65 -2.53 -16.47
C LEU A 169 -1.78 -3.17 -17.30
N ALA A 170 -1.39 -4.07 -18.21
CA ALA A 170 -2.37 -4.95 -18.86
C ALA A 170 -3.06 -5.85 -17.82
N PRO A 171 -4.33 -6.27 -18.04
CA PRO A 171 -5.12 -7.02 -17.06
C PRO A 171 -4.42 -8.28 -16.51
N ARG A 172 -3.70 -9.01 -17.36
CA ARG A 172 -2.93 -10.18 -16.95
C ARG A 172 -1.81 -9.81 -15.97
N ALA A 173 -1.04 -8.76 -16.27
CA ALA A 173 0.06 -8.31 -15.40
C ALA A 173 -0.47 -7.78 -14.05
N ALA A 174 -1.61 -7.05 -14.06
CA ALA A 174 -2.28 -6.63 -12.85
C ALA A 174 -2.71 -7.84 -11.99
N GLY A 175 -3.26 -8.88 -12.60
CA GLY A 175 -3.59 -10.13 -11.91
C GLY A 175 -2.38 -10.80 -11.27
N GLU A 176 -1.23 -10.79 -11.95
CA GLU A 176 0.04 -11.34 -11.40
C GLU A 176 0.52 -10.53 -10.18
N VAL A 177 0.38 -9.20 -10.21
CA VAL A 177 0.70 -8.33 -9.06
C VAL A 177 -0.24 -8.62 -7.89
N PHE A 178 -1.55 -8.67 -8.09
CA PHE A 178 -2.50 -9.02 -7.01
C PHE A 178 -2.23 -10.42 -6.43
N ALA A 179 -1.95 -11.41 -7.27
CA ALA A 179 -1.60 -12.74 -6.81
C ALA A 179 -0.31 -12.74 -5.97
N HIS A 180 0.67 -11.89 -6.33
CA HIS A 180 1.89 -11.72 -5.54
C HIS A 180 1.59 -11.08 -4.18
N LEU A 181 0.77 -10.02 -4.12
CA LEU A 181 0.35 -9.39 -2.87
C LEU A 181 -0.42 -10.37 -1.97
N ARG A 182 -1.28 -11.23 -2.55
CA ARG A 182 -1.99 -12.26 -1.79
C ARG A 182 -1.03 -13.29 -1.17
N ARG A 183 0.00 -13.74 -1.90
CA ARG A 183 1.04 -14.60 -1.33
C ARG A 183 1.81 -13.92 -0.21
N LEU A 184 2.13 -12.64 -0.39
CA LEU A 184 2.80 -11.84 0.63
C LEU A 184 1.94 -11.72 1.90
N ALA A 185 0.66 -11.38 1.78
CA ALA A 185 -0.25 -11.32 2.92
C ALA A 185 -0.32 -12.68 3.66
N GLY A 186 -0.28 -13.78 2.92
CA GLY A 186 -0.19 -15.14 3.49
C GLY A 186 1.04 -15.40 4.37
N THR A 187 2.07 -14.55 4.32
CA THR A 187 3.23 -14.60 5.24
C THR A 187 3.02 -13.81 6.54
N GLY A 188 1.85 -13.17 6.71
CA GLY A 188 1.50 -12.36 7.88
C GLY A 188 1.69 -10.84 7.70
N VAL A 189 2.28 -10.40 6.58
CA VAL A 189 2.45 -8.96 6.29
C VAL A 189 1.09 -8.35 5.96
N ALA A 190 0.73 -7.25 6.65
CA ALA A 190 -0.45 -6.47 6.32
C ALA A 190 -0.25 -5.70 5.00
N VAL A 191 -1.28 -5.61 4.17
CA VAL A 191 -1.23 -4.91 2.88
C VAL A 191 -2.33 -3.87 2.83
N LEU A 192 -1.96 -2.60 2.67
CA LEU A 192 -2.88 -1.50 2.38
C LEU A 192 -2.58 -0.98 0.98
N MET A 193 -3.56 -0.96 0.10
CA MET A 193 -3.36 -0.38 -1.22
C MET A 193 -4.46 0.60 -1.59
N VAL A 194 -4.12 1.60 -2.38
CA VAL A 194 -5.11 2.42 -3.09
C VAL A 194 -5.14 2.02 -4.54
N GLU A 195 -6.30 2.02 -5.15
CA GLU A 195 -6.48 1.64 -6.54
C GLU A 195 -7.56 2.47 -7.24
N GLN A 196 -7.38 2.63 -8.55
CA GLN A 196 -8.37 3.28 -9.41
C GLN A 196 -9.34 2.26 -10.00
N ASN A 197 -8.86 1.07 -10.36
CA ASN A 197 -9.70 -0.03 -10.83
C ASN A 197 -10.37 -0.73 -9.64
N ALA A 198 -11.46 -0.14 -9.16
CA ALA A 198 -12.17 -0.59 -7.97
C ALA A 198 -12.55 -2.06 -8.03
N LYS A 199 -13.13 -2.52 -9.15
CA LYS A 199 -13.64 -3.89 -9.29
C LYS A 199 -12.57 -4.96 -9.13
N ALA A 200 -11.43 -4.78 -9.79
CA ALA A 200 -10.32 -5.73 -9.71
C ALA A 200 -9.66 -5.70 -8.33
N ALA A 201 -9.46 -4.51 -7.76
CA ALA A 201 -8.83 -4.32 -6.47
C ALA A 201 -9.67 -4.87 -5.31
N ILE A 202 -10.97 -4.59 -5.29
CA ILE A 202 -11.89 -5.11 -4.27
C ILE A 202 -11.91 -6.64 -4.29
N ARG A 203 -12.01 -7.27 -5.48
CA ARG A 203 -11.96 -8.73 -5.60
C ARG A 203 -10.67 -9.36 -5.10
N ALA A 204 -9.57 -8.63 -5.15
CA ALA A 204 -8.27 -9.08 -4.66
C ALA A 204 -8.06 -8.86 -3.15
N SER A 205 -8.98 -8.15 -2.48
CA SER A 205 -8.88 -7.73 -1.08
C SER A 205 -9.73 -8.56 -0.13
N ASP A 206 -9.48 -8.43 1.15
CA ASP A 206 -10.32 -8.99 2.24
C ASP A 206 -11.35 -7.96 2.72
N ARG A 207 -10.97 -6.66 2.72
CA ARG A 207 -11.85 -5.51 3.00
C ARG A 207 -11.54 -4.37 2.06
N PHE A 208 -12.51 -3.48 1.92
CA PHE A 208 -12.35 -2.25 1.15
C PHE A 208 -12.98 -1.05 1.85
N TYR A 209 -12.44 0.12 1.50
CA TYR A 209 -13.00 1.42 1.84
C TYR A 209 -13.24 2.22 0.56
N VAL A 210 -14.35 2.94 0.50
CA VAL A 210 -14.60 3.92 -0.56
C VAL A 210 -14.36 5.31 0.01
N LEU A 211 -13.40 6.03 -0.58
CA LEU A 211 -13.08 7.40 -0.23
C LEU A 211 -13.62 8.36 -1.29
N ALA A 212 -14.31 9.40 -0.87
CA ALA A 212 -14.71 10.51 -1.74
C ALA A 212 -14.64 11.82 -0.97
N GLN A 213 -14.11 12.86 -1.60
CA GLN A 213 -13.96 14.20 -1.00
C GLN A 213 -13.25 14.19 0.37
N GLY A 214 -12.16 13.41 0.47
CA GLY A 214 -11.36 13.31 1.69
C GLY A 214 -12.01 12.56 2.85
N ARG A 215 -13.14 11.86 2.65
CA ARG A 215 -13.92 11.18 3.69
C ARG A 215 -14.29 9.76 3.28
N ASN A 216 -14.43 8.86 4.27
CA ASN A 216 -15.02 7.55 4.03
C ASN A 216 -16.50 7.69 3.66
N ARG A 217 -16.93 6.97 2.62
CA ARG A 217 -18.33 6.90 2.18
C ARG A 217 -18.94 5.53 2.36
N MET A 218 -18.11 4.50 2.26
CA MET A 218 -18.52 3.10 2.38
C MET A 218 -17.33 2.26 2.83
N GLN A 219 -17.61 1.17 3.50
CA GLN A 219 -16.65 0.11 3.78
C GLN A 219 -17.36 -1.24 3.79
N GLY A 220 -16.65 -2.31 3.55
CA GLY A 220 -17.21 -3.66 3.56
C GLY A 220 -16.21 -4.73 3.14
N ARG A 221 -16.73 -5.93 2.96
CA ARG A 221 -16.01 -7.05 2.37
C ARG A 221 -16.46 -7.26 0.93
N PRO A 222 -15.63 -7.81 0.04
CA PRO A 222 -16.02 -8.06 -1.36
C PRO A 222 -17.31 -8.86 -1.52
N GLN A 223 -17.57 -9.80 -0.62
CA GLN A 223 -18.76 -10.65 -0.60
C GLN A 223 -20.05 -9.91 -0.18
N ASP A 224 -19.92 -8.76 0.48
CA ASP A 224 -21.07 -7.97 0.96
C ASP A 224 -21.58 -7.02 -0.14
N LEU A 225 -20.88 -6.94 -1.27
CA LEU A 225 -21.30 -6.16 -2.44
C LEU A 225 -22.34 -6.94 -3.23
N ALA A 226 -23.59 -6.53 -3.12
CA ALA A 226 -24.70 -7.13 -3.87
C ALA A 226 -24.58 -6.88 -5.38
N ASP A 227 -24.08 -5.70 -5.78
CA ASP A 227 -23.81 -5.33 -7.17
C ASP A 227 -22.79 -4.18 -7.26
N ASP A 228 -22.37 -3.90 -8.52
CA ASP A 228 -21.40 -2.82 -8.82
C ASP A 228 -22.03 -1.39 -8.68
N THR A 229 -23.38 -1.29 -8.52
CA THR A 229 -24.09 0.01 -8.46
C THR A 229 -23.83 0.73 -7.14
N ALA A 230 -23.74 0.00 -6.03
CA ALA A 230 -23.46 0.56 -4.72
C ALA A 230 -22.11 1.30 -4.67
N ILE A 231 -21.08 0.75 -5.34
CA ILE A 231 -19.77 1.41 -5.47
C ILE A 231 -19.89 2.70 -6.29
N GLY A 232 -20.65 2.65 -7.41
CA GLY A 232 -20.88 3.82 -8.26
C GLY A 232 -21.57 4.97 -7.51
N GLU A 233 -22.58 4.66 -6.70
CA GLU A 233 -23.27 5.66 -5.86
C GLU A 233 -22.35 6.25 -4.78
N ALA A 234 -21.55 5.42 -4.13
CA ALA A 234 -20.55 5.86 -3.15
C ALA A 234 -19.50 6.78 -3.78
N PHE A 235 -19.09 6.52 -5.05
CA PHE A 235 -18.19 7.39 -5.80
C PHE A 235 -18.79 8.77 -6.09
N LEU A 236 -20.11 8.86 -6.30
CA LEU A 236 -20.83 10.12 -6.49
C LEU A 236 -21.14 10.85 -5.18
N GLY A 237 -20.71 10.31 -4.04
CA GLY A 237 -20.98 10.88 -2.73
C GLY A 237 -22.45 10.73 -2.27
N ARG A 238 -23.22 9.83 -2.89
CA ARG A 238 -24.64 9.57 -2.60
C ARG A 238 -24.88 8.37 -1.68
N GLY A 239 -23.82 7.71 -1.19
CA GLY A 239 -23.91 6.58 -0.28
C GLY A 239 -24.41 6.99 1.11
N LYS A 240 -25.34 6.23 1.70
CA LYS A 240 -25.74 6.36 3.11
C LYS A 240 -24.54 6.00 3.99
N ALA A 241 -24.15 6.92 4.88
CA ALA A 241 -23.25 6.59 5.98
C ALA A 241 -23.94 5.49 6.81
N SER A 242 -23.33 4.32 6.89
CA SER A 242 -23.78 3.26 7.80
C SER A 242 -23.50 3.72 9.24
N SER A 243 -24.55 3.87 10.00
CA SER A 243 -24.54 4.16 11.45
C SER A 243 -23.94 3.00 12.22
#